data_2d4a2c89e5fecb11625bdadd022610a6
#
_entry.id   2d4a2c89e5fecb11625bdadd022610a6
#
_cell.length_a   1.000
_cell.length_b   1.000
_cell.length_c   1.000
_cell.angle_alpha   90.00
_cell.angle_beta   90.00
_cell.angle_gamma   90.00
#
_symmetry.space_group_name_H-M   'P 1'
#
loop_
_entity.id
_entity.type
_entity.pdbx_description
1 polymer ?
#
loop_
_entity_poly.entity_id
_entity_poly.type
_entity_poly.pdbx_seq_one_letter_code
_entity_poly.pdbx_strand_id
1 'polypeptide(L)' 'MKLGVIDYGASNIFSVVRALNSLGASTIIVKKPEDFKNTDKLVFPG' A
#
# COMPACT_ATOMS: atom_id res chain seq x y z
N MET A 1 8.53 2.44 9.12
CA MET A 1 8.49 1.60 7.90
C MET A 1 7.37 2.07 7.00
N LYS A 2 7.66 2.20 5.74
CA LYS A 2 6.68 2.67 4.76
C LYS A 2 6.24 1.50 3.89
N LEU A 3 4.94 1.22 3.88
CA LEU A 3 4.37 0.10 3.14
C LEU A 3 3.75 0.59 1.84
N GLY A 4 4.14 -0.03 0.73
CA GLY A 4 3.52 0.24 -0.55
C GLY A 4 2.36 -0.71 -0.78
N VAL A 5 1.16 -0.17 -0.96
CA VAL A 5 -0.03 -0.99 -1.24
C VAL A 5 -0.28 -0.93 -2.74
N ILE A 6 -0.20 -2.10 -3.37
CA ILE A 6 -0.32 -2.19 -4.83
C ILE A 6 -1.77 -1.97 -5.24
N ASP A 7 -1.99 -0.98 -6.08
CA ASP A 7 -3.32 -0.70 -6.62
C ASP A 7 -3.39 -1.24 -8.05
N TYR A 8 -4.03 -2.38 -8.20
CA TYR A 8 -4.24 -2.99 -9.52
C TYR A 8 -5.72 -2.96 -9.93
N GLY A 9 -6.51 -2.16 -9.22
CA GLY A 9 -7.89 -1.91 -9.60
C GLY A 9 -8.89 -2.99 -9.28
N ALA A 10 -8.47 -4.04 -8.61
CA ALA A 10 -9.32 -5.22 -8.40
C ALA A 10 -9.95 -5.31 -7.03
N SER A 11 -9.58 -4.46 -6.08
CA SER A 11 -10.05 -4.62 -4.72
C SER A 11 -10.28 -3.27 -4.04
N ASN A 12 -10.89 -3.34 -2.87
CA ASN A 12 -11.15 -2.15 -2.05
C ASN A 12 -9.87 -1.78 -1.31
N ILE A 13 -9.02 -1.03 -1.98
CA ILE A 13 -7.72 -0.67 -1.45
C ILE A 13 -7.82 0.23 -0.20
N PHE A 14 -8.87 1.01 -0.09
CA PHE A 14 -9.00 1.91 1.05
C PHE A 14 -9.19 1.16 2.37
N SER A 15 -9.89 0.03 2.33
CA SER A 15 -10.03 -0.79 3.54
C SER A 15 -8.68 -1.31 4.01
N VAL A 16 -7.84 -1.73 3.08
CA VAL A 16 -6.50 -2.22 3.40
C VAL A 16 -5.64 -1.10 3.98
N VAL A 17 -5.65 0.06 3.33
CA VAL A 17 -4.87 1.21 3.77
C VAL A 17 -5.30 1.63 5.19
N ARG A 18 -6.59 1.68 5.44
CA ARG A 18 -7.09 2.07 6.75
C ARG A 18 -6.68 1.07 7.84
N ALA A 19 -6.76 -0.21 7.53
CA ALA A 19 -6.36 -1.24 8.47
C ALA A 19 -4.87 -1.12 8.82
N LEU A 20 -4.03 -0.94 7.81
CA LEU A 20 -2.60 -0.80 8.02
C LEU A 20 -2.26 0.47 8.80
N ASN A 21 -2.92 1.57 8.49
CA ASN A 21 -2.68 2.83 9.20
C ASN A 21 -3.10 2.72 10.65
N SER A 22 -4.16 1.99 10.96
CA SER A 22 -4.61 1.82 12.34
C SER A 22 -3.61 1.01 13.16
N LEU A 23 -2.76 0.24 12.51
CA LEU A 23 -1.69 -0.49 13.17
C LEU A 23 -0.40 0.33 13.31
N GLY A 24 -0.45 1.58 12.92
CA GLY A 24 0.69 2.47 13.04
C GLY A 24 1.61 2.49 11.82
N ALA A 25 1.25 1.84 10.73
CA ALA A 25 2.07 1.83 9.53
C ALA A 25 1.82 3.08 8.70
N SER A 26 2.87 3.55 8.02
CA SER A 26 2.73 4.57 6.99
C SER A 26 2.55 3.87 5.66
N THR A 27 1.57 4.30 4.86
CA THR A 27 1.26 3.62 3.61
C THR A 27 1.36 4.57 2.43
N ILE A 28 1.72 4.01 1.27
CA ILE A 28 1.72 4.70 -0.01
C ILE A 28 0.97 3.81 -0.99
N ILE A 29 0.12 4.41 -1.82
CA ILE A 29 -0.54 3.65 -2.88
C ILE A 29 0.40 3.59 -4.07
N VAL A 30 0.73 2.36 -4.49
CA VAL A 30 1.67 2.11 -5.59
C VAL A 30 0.88 1.82 -6.85
N LYS A 31 0.97 2.70 -7.83
CA LYS A 31 0.30 2.56 -9.12
C LYS A 31 1.25 2.32 -10.26
N LYS A 32 2.52 2.64 -10.08
CA LYS A 32 3.53 2.55 -11.13
C LYS A 32 4.88 2.18 -10.52
N PRO A 33 5.81 1.66 -11.32
CA PRO A 33 7.10 1.18 -10.79
C PRO A 33 7.89 2.21 -10.00
N GLU A 34 7.79 3.48 -10.35
CA GLU A 34 8.51 4.54 -9.66
C GLU A 34 8.13 4.62 -8.18
N ASP A 35 6.91 4.24 -7.85
CA ASP A 35 6.42 4.33 -6.50
C ASP A 35 7.08 3.32 -5.57
N PHE A 36 7.67 2.26 -6.12
CA PHE A 36 8.38 1.25 -5.33
C PHE A 36 9.57 1.85 -4.58
N LYS A 37 10.20 2.87 -5.15
CA LYS A 37 11.41 3.43 -4.58
C LYS A 37 11.20 4.05 -3.22
N ASN A 38 9.97 4.39 -2.91
CA ASN A 38 9.65 5.07 -1.66
C ASN A 38 9.09 4.13 -0.60
N THR A 39 9.14 2.82 -0.85
CA THR A 39 8.56 1.85 0.06
C THR A 39 9.61 0.90 0.60
N ASP A 40 9.38 0.41 1.81
CA ASP A 40 10.23 -0.60 2.43
C ASP A 40 9.72 -2.01 2.13
N LYS A 41 8.41 -2.16 2.05
CA LYS A 41 7.77 -3.43 1.73
C LYS A 41 6.52 -3.19 0.92
N LEU A 42 6.10 -4.22 0.20
CA LEU A 42 4.92 -4.16 -0.65
C LEU A 42 3.82 -5.05 -0.10
N VAL A 43 2.59 -4.58 -0.25
CA VAL A 43 1.40 -5.32 0.15
C VAL A 43 0.52 -5.51 -1.08
N PHE A 44 0.11 -6.75 -1.34
CA PHE A 44 -0.82 -7.07 -2.41
C PHE A 44 -2.18 -7.36 -1.78
N PRO A 45 -3.13 -6.43 -1.87
CA PRO A 45 -4.47 -6.71 -1.36
C PRO A 45 -5.11 -7.76 -2.25
N GLY A 46 -5.57 -8.78 -1.67
CA GLY A 46 -6.09 -9.93 -2.40
C GLY A 46 -7.57 -9.89 -2.75
#